data_df8607023ed66208fcd25f1e494eddae
#
_entry.id   df8607023ed66208fcd25f1e494eddae
#
_cell.length_a   1.000
_cell.length_b   1.000
_cell.length_c   1.000
_cell.angle_alpha   90.00
_cell.angle_beta   90.00
_cell.angle_gamma   90.00
#
_symmetry.space_group_name_H-M   'P 1'
#
loop_
_entity.id
_entity.type
_entity.pdbx_description
1 polymer ?
#
loop_
_entity_poly.entity_id
_entity_poly.type
_entity_poly.pdbx_seq_one_letter_code
_entity_poly.pdbx_strand_id
1 'polypeptide(L)'
;MQSVTEGLEVSDMIKRILSGCLVIGIVAAMIGFQFIFPYSLNIIMALITATAVFELVSAVGLRKYLTFLLPSVAFALAIPLIPNQMYWSMVTYFLYTIFMLGSTIYHYKKVKFQDICVVYGMTLLVTTALNTVSLMRYLNPQHCMLYVVMALFAAWIADAGAYFVGSFIGKHKLCPNISPKKTVEGAVGGFIINIGLIMLMGYLYNLIFYGSQLSVSYLSLAIIGGVTAILSIVGDLSFSIIKRSYDVKDFGNLIPGHGGMMDRFDSVVIVGPFIYVNK
;
A
#
# COMPACT_ATOMS: atom_id res chain seq x y z
N MET A 1 -7.12 -25.33 30.97
CA MET A 1 -7.70 -24.47 29.91
C MET A 1 -6.95 -23.16 29.73
N GLN A 2 -6.57 -22.44 30.80
CA GLN A 2 -5.79 -21.18 30.71
C GLN A 2 -4.42 -21.35 30.04
N SER A 3 -3.65 -22.41 30.31
CA SER A 3 -2.33 -22.64 29.71
C SER A 3 -2.36 -22.91 28.20
N VAL A 4 -3.46 -23.43 27.68
CA VAL A 4 -3.62 -23.69 26.25
C VAL A 4 -3.99 -22.38 25.50
N THR A 5 -4.77 -21.51 26.12
CA THR A 5 -5.11 -20.18 25.56
C THR A 5 -3.90 -19.25 25.56
N GLU A 6 -3.09 -19.23 26.61
CA GLU A 6 -1.83 -18.48 26.66
C GLU A 6 -0.82 -18.97 25.61
N GLY A 7 -0.69 -20.27 25.39
CA GLY A 7 0.17 -20.82 24.35
C GLY A 7 -0.27 -20.45 22.92
N LEU A 8 -1.58 -20.36 22.66
CA LEU A 8 -2.12 -19.92 21.37
C LEU A 8 -1.90 -18.42 21.13
N GLU A 9 -2.10 -17.58 22.16
CA GLU A 9 -1.84 -16.13 22.07
C GLU A 9 -0.38 -15.81 21.84
N VAL A 10 0.54 -16.50 22.51
CA VAL A 10 1.99 -16.35 22.31
C VAL A 10 2.39 -16.80 20.90
N SER A 11 1.83 -17.91 20.39
CA SER A 11 2.07 -18.37 19.01
C SER A 11 1.61 -17.36 17.97
N ASP A 12 0.46 -16.73 18.17
CA ASP A 12 -0.06 -15.72 17.24
C ASP A 12 0.71 -14.40 17.32
N MET A 13 1.20 -14.03 18.50
CA MET A 13 2.08 -12.87 18.66
C MET A 13 3.42 -13.08 17.95
N ILE A 14 4.04 -14.26 18.11
CA ILE A 14 5.30 -14.61 17.43
C ILE A 14 5.11 -14.57 15.90
N LYS A 15 4.02 -15.14 15.37
CA LYS A 15 3.71 -15.08 13.93
C LYS A 15 3.60 -13.65 13.42
N ARG A 16 2.99 -12.76 14.19
CA ARG A 16 2.87 -11.33 13.86
C ARG A 16 4.24 -10.64 13.86
N ILE A 17 5.08 -10.87 14.86
CA ILE A 17 6.44 -10.30 14.91
C ILE A 17 7.26 -10.79 13.72
N LEU A 18 7.27 -12.10 13.46
CA LEU A 18 8.05 -12.69 12.36
C LEU A 18 7.59 -12.14 10.98
N SER A 19 6.28 -12.04 10.75
CA SER A 19 5.77 -11.49 9.48
C SER A 19 6.02 -9.98 9.34
N GLY A 20 6.02 -9.21 10.43
CA GLY A 20 6.45 -7.81 10.42
C GLY A 20 7.94 -7.67 10.08
N CYS A 21 8.80 -8.48 10.71
CA CYS A 21 10.22 -8.53 10.37
C CYS A 21 10.46 -8.93 8.92
N LEU A 22 9.66 -9.85 8.37
CA LEU A 22 9.76 -10.27 6.98
C LEU A 22 9.43 -9.12 6.02
N VAL A 23 8.37 -8.36 6.27
CA VAL A 23 8.00 -7.18 5.45
C VAL A 23 9.11 -6.13 5.50
N ILE A 24 9.63 -5.81 6.69
CA ILE A 24 10.76 -4.87 6.85
C ILE A 24 12.00 -5.40 6.13
N GLY A 25 12.28 -6.71 6.23
CA GLY A 25 13.38 -7.37 5.54
C GLY A 25 13.28 -7.29 4.00
N ILE A 26 12.07 -7.47 3.45
CA ILE A 26 11.82 -7.32 2.01
C ILE A 26 12.09 -5.87 1.57
N VAL A 27 11.63 -4.88 2.33
CA VAL A 27 11.86 -3.46 2.02
C VAL A 27 13.34 -3.11 2.13
N ALA A 28 14.02 -3.57 3.18
CA ALA A 28 15.46 -3.35 3.33
C ALA A 28 16.27 -4.01 2.21
N ALA A 29 15.91 -5.25 1.82
CA ALA A 29 16.51 -5.93 0.68
C ALA A 29 16.24 -5.18 -0.62
N MET A 30 15.03 -4.69 -0.83
CA MET A 30 14.65 -3.88 -2.00
C MET A 30 15.54 -2.64 -2.13
N ILE A 31 15.75 -1.92 -1.02
CA ILE A 31 16.60 -0.73 -0.97
C ILE A 31 18.07 -1.10 -1.21
N GLY A 32 18.57 -2.17 -0.57
CA GLY A 32 19.95 -2.64 -0.73
C GLY A 32 20.26 -3.17 -2.13
N PHE A 33 19.38 -3.99 -2.69
CA PHE A 33 19.54 -4.56 -4.02
C PHE A 33 19.50 -3.54 -5.16
N GLN A 34 18.85 -2.40 -4.96
CA GLN A 34 18.79 -1.37 -5.98
C GLN A 34 20.18 -0.80 -6.34
N PHE A 35 21.13 -0.80 -5.41
CA PHE A 35 22.52 -0.37 -5.69
C PHE A 35 23.25 -1.33 -6.61
N ILE A 36 22.88 -2.63 -6.59
CA ILE A 36 23.48 -3.69 -7.39
C ILE A 36 22.70 -3.89 -8.70
N PHE A 37 21.36 -3.95 -8.59
CA PHE A 37 20.45 -4.19 -9.70
C PHE A 37 19.34 -3.15 -9.72
N PRO A 38 19.48 -2.10 -10.54
CA PRO A 38 18.57 -0.97 -10.55
C PRO A 38 17.10 -1.29 -10.81
N TYR A 39 16.77 -2.39 -11.48
CA TYR A 39 15.38 -2.80 -11.76
C TYR A 39 14.71 -3.58 -10.62
N SER A 40 15.42 -3.86 -9.52
CA SER A 40 14.90 -4.63 -8.38
C SER A 40 13.61 -4.01 -7.80
N LEU A 41 13.57 -2.68 -7.64
CA LEU A 41 12.39 -1.96 -7.17
C LEU A 41 11.18 -2.20 -8.07
N ASN A 42 11.36 -2.09 -9.40
CA ASN A 42 10.28 -2.30 -10.36
C ASN A 42 9.74 -3.74 -10.31
N ILE A 43 10.62 -4.74 -10.20
CA ILE A 43 10.24 -6.16 -10.12
C ILE A 43 9.47 -6.43 -8.83
N ILE A 44 9.98 -5.96 -7.69
CA ILE A 44 9.32 -6.17 -6.39
C ILE A 44 7.96 -5.47 -6.37
N MET A 45 7.87 -4.23 -6.84
CA MET A 45 6.59 -3.52 -6.93
C MET A 45 5.62 -4.19 -7.91
N ALA A 46 6.10 -4.76 -9.02
CA ALA A 46 5.27 -5.53 -9.94
C ALA A 46 4.68 -6.78 -9.25
N LEU A 47 5.48 -7.52 -8.49
CA LEU A 47 5.01 -8.69 -7.74
C LEU A 47 4.02 -8.30 -6.62
N ILE A 48 4.30 -7.24 -5.88
CA ILE A 48 3.40 -6.71 -4.84
C ILE A 48 2.06 -6.30 -5.47
N THR A 49 2.10 -5.54 -6.55
CA THR A 49 0.90 -5.04 -7.22
C THR A 49 0.08 -6.18 -7.82
N ALA A 50 0.74 -7.14 -8.48
CA ALA A 50 0.08 -8.32 -9.04
C ALA A 50 -0.59 -9.19 -7.97
N THR A 51 0.07 -9.41 -6.83
CA THR A 51 -0.51 -10.14 -5.71
C THR A 51 -1.66 -9.39 -5.06
N ALA A 52 -1.55 -8.08 -4.87
CA ALA A 52 -2.63 -7.23 -4.34
C ALA A 52 -3.87 -7.26 -5.24
N VAL A 53 -3.68 -7.16 -6.56
CA VAL A 53 -4.78 -7.26 -7.54
C VAL A 53 -5.38 -8.67 -7.58
N PHE A 54 -4.57 -9.71 -7.48
CA PHE A 54 -5.07 -11.09 -7.37
C PHE A 54 -5.97 -11.27 -6.14
N GLU A 55 -5.58 -10.74 -4.99
CA GLU A 55 -6.38 -10.77 -3.76
C GLU A 55 -7.67 -9.96 -3.92
N LEU A 56 -7.61 -8.76 -4.52
CA LEU A 56 -8.77 -7.94 -4.81
C LEU A 56 -9.80 -8.66 -5.68
N VAL A 57 -9.37 -9.24 -6.82
CA VAL A 57 -10.25 -10.00 -7.72
C VAL A 57 -10.85 -11.22 -7.02
N SER A 58 -10.07 -11.84 -6.14
CA SER A 58 -10.52 -13.00 -5.34
C SER A 58 -11.56 -12.60 -4.30
N ALA A 59 -11.38 -11.48 -3.61
CA ALA A 59 -12.30 -10.95 -2.61
C ALA A 59 -13.66 -10.55 -3.22
N VAL A 60 -13.66 -10.00 -4.43
CA VAL A 60 -14.88 -9.69 -5.19
C VAL A 60 -15.59 -10.95 -5.71
N GLY A 61 -14.95 -12.13 -5.64
CA GLY A 61 -15.52 -13.40 -6.08
C GLY A 61 -15.35 -13.70 -7.58
N LEU A 62 -14.55 -12.92 -8.28
CA LEU A 62 -14.31 -13.09 -9.72
C LEU A 62 -13.11 -14.01 -10.03
N ARG A 63 -12.45 -14.59 -9.04
CA ARG A 63 -11.30 -15.49 -9.21
C ARG A 63 -11.58 -16.67 -10.16
N LYS A 64 -12.80 -17.22 -10.17
CA LYS A 64 -13.19 -18.34 -11.03
C LYS A 64 -13.28 -17.97 -12.52
N TYR A 65 -13.36 -16.69 -12.84
CA TYR A 65 -13.43 -16.19 -14.20
C TYR A 65 -12.04 -15.73 -14.66
N LEU A 66 -11.29 -16.64 -15.27
CA LEU A 66 -9.93 -16.35 -15.75
C LEU A 66 -9.84 -15.17 -16.72
N THR A 67 -10.94 -14.88 -17.42
CA THR A 67 -11.05 -13.76 -18.37
C THR A 67 -11.02 -12.39 -17.68
N PHE A 68 -11.34 -12.29 -16.38
CA PHE A 68 -11.15 -11.08 -15.57
C PHE A 68 -9.85 -11.15 -14.79
N LEU A 69 -9.51 -12.32 -14.24
CA LEU A 69 -8.33 -12.49 -13.40
C LEU A 69 -7.03 -12.27 -14.16
N LEU A 70 -6.84 -12.98 -15.29
CA LEU A 70 -5.57 -12.94 -16.03
C LEU A 70 -5.24 -11.55 -16.57
N PRO A 71 -6.16 -10.82 -17.23
CA PRO A 71 -5.86 -9.46 -17.68
C PRO A 71 -5.55 -8.50 -16.53
N SER A 72 -6.26 -8.61 -15.40
CA SER A 72 -6.04 -7.74 -14.24
C SER A 72 -4.65 -7.98 -13.63
N VAL A 73 -4.27 -9.25 -13.42
CA VAL A 73 -2.95 -9.59 -12.87
C VAL A 73 -1.83 -9.27 -13.86
N ALA A 74 -2.05 -9.54 -15.16
CA ALA A 74 -1.06 -9.21 -16.19
C ALA A 74 -0.83 -7.71 -16.31
N PHE A 75 -1.89 -6.90 -16.25
CA PHE A 75 -1.82 -5.44 -16.23
C PHE A 75 -1.04 -4.94 -15.01
N ALA A 76 -1.37 -5.47 -13.81
CA ALA A 76 -0.72 -5.12 -12.56
C ALA A 76 0.77 -5.49 -12.54
N LEU A 77 1.14 -6.59 -13.20
CA LEU A 77 2.53 -7.01 -13.35
C LEU A 77 3.29 -6.14 -14.37
N ALA A 78 2.64 -5.81 -15.51
CA ALA A 78 3.29 -5.15 -16.63
C ALA A 78 3.63 -3.68 -16.34
N ILE A 79 2.71 -2.92 -15.75
CA ILE A 79 2.86 -1.46 -15.56
C ILE A 79 4.13 -1.07 -14.80
N PRO A 80 4.48 -1.66 -13.65
CA PRO A 80 5.71 -1.29 -12.94
C PRO A 80 7.00 -1.72 -13.69
N LEU A 81 6.91 -2.68 -14.60
CA LEU A 81 8.06 -3.16 -15.40
C LEU A 81 8.30 -2.31 -16.65
N ILE A 82 7.32 -1.53 -17.09
CA ILE A 82 7.49 -0.61 -18.23
C ILE A 82 8.35 0.57 -17.78
N PRO A 83 9.56 0.75 -18.32
CA PRO A 83 10.36 1.92 -18.02
C PRO A 83 9.58 3.17 -18.44
N ASN A 84 9.72 4.27 -17.72
CA ASN A 84 9.00 5.57 -17.83
C ASN A 84 8.71 6.03 -19.29
N GLN A 85 8.06 5.17 -20.07
CA GLN A 85 7.67 5.40 -21.46
C GLN A 85 6.16 5.50 -21.55
N MET A 86 5.67 6.71 -21.67
CA MET A 86 4.24 7.03 -21.74
C MET A 86 3.50 6.23 -22.82
N TYR A 87 4.12 6.01 -23.97
CA TYR A 87 3.52 5.26 -25.08
C TYR A 87 3.15 3.82 -24.69
N TRP A 88 4.11 3.05 -24.17
CA TRP A 88 3.86 1.65 -23.81
C TRP A 88 2.90 1.51 -22.65
N SER A 89 2.96 2.45 -21.70
CA SER A 89 1.96 2.49 -20.61
C SER A 89 0.56 2.70 -21.18
N MET A 90 0.35 3.67 -22.08
CA MET A 90 -0.95 3.91 -22.73
C MET A 90 -1.47 2.69 -23.48
N VAL A 91 -0.61 2.00 -24.25
CA VAL A 91 -0.97 0.76 -24.96
C VAL A 91 -1.43 -0.31 -23.97
N THR A 92 -0.73 -0.48 -22.84
CA THR A 92 -1.09 -1.47 -21.81
C THR A 92 -2.42 -1.14 -21.15
N TYR A 93 -2.70 0.12 -20.83
CA TYR A 93 -4.00 0.58 -20.32
C TYR A 93 -5.13 0.30 -21.32
N PHE A 94 -4.90 0.60 -22.59
CA PHE A 94 -5.89 0.38 -23.63
C PHE A 94 -6.19 -1.10 -23.84
N LEU A 95 -5.17 -1.95 -23.90
CA LEU A 95 -5.34 -3.40 -24.02
C LEU A 95 -6.10 -3.97 -22.83
N TYR A 96 -5.73 -3.59 -21.60
CA TYR A 96 -6.45 -4.00 -20.39
C TYR A 96 -7.94 -3.63 -20.47
N THR A 97 -8.25 -2.38 -20.88
CA THR A 97 -9.63 -1.91 -21.03
C THR A 97 -10.40 -2.74 -22.05
N ILE A 98 -9.82 -3.03 -23.23
CA ILE A 98 -10.45 -3.86 -24.28
C ILE A 98 -10.73 -5.27 -23.74
N PHE A 99 -9.75 -5.90 -23.07
CA PHE A 99 -9.94 -7.24 -22.50
C PHE A 99 -11.04 -7.26 -21.44
N MET A 100 -11.12 -6.25 -20.58
CA MET A 100 -12.16 -6.15 -19.57
C MET A 100 -13.55 -5.95 -20.19
N LEU A 101 -13.68 -5.10 -21.20
CA LEU A 101 -14.94 -4.91 -21.94
C LEU A 101 -15.36 -6.19 -22.67
N GLY A 102 -14.44 -6.86 -23.35
CA GLY A 102 -14.71 -8.15 -24.01
C GLY A 102 -15.16 -9.23 -23.03
N SER A 103 -14.50 -9.32 -21.87
CA SER A 103 -14.88 -10.23 -20.79
C SER A 103 -16.27 -9.91 -20.20
N THR A 104 -16.60 -8.61 -20.11
CA THR A 104 -17.91 -8.15 -19.67
C THR A 104 -19.01 -8.60 -20.62
N ILE A 105 -18.80 -8.41 -21.93
CA ILE A 105 -19.75 -8.85 -22.96
C ILE A 105 -19.94 -10.37 -22.91
N TYR A 106 -18.85 -11.13 -22.78
CA TYR A 106 -18.89 -12.59 -22.75
C TYR A 106 -19.61 -13.15 -21.51
N HIS A 107 -19.50 -12.47 -20.37
CA HIS A 107 -20.08 -12.94 -19.10
C HIS A 107 -21.29 -12.11 -18.62
N TYR A 108 -21.92 -11.30 -19.46
CA TYR A 108 -22.92 -10.31 -19.03
C TYR A 108 -24.12 -10.91 -18.25
N LYS A 109 -24.46 -12.19 -18.47
CA LYS A 109 -25.52 -12.90 -17.73
C LYS A 109 -25.06 -13.60 -16.46
N LYS A 110 -23.73 -13.75 -16.26
CA LYS A 110 -23.16 -14.57 -15.18
C LYS A 110 -22.53 -13.76 -14.06
N VAL A 111 -22.18 -12.51 -14.34
CA VAL A 111 -21.45 -11.63 -13.41
C VAL A 111 -22.21 -10.31 -13.32
N LYS A 112 -22.31 -9.78 -12.09
CA LYS A 112 -22.92 -8.46 -11.89
C LYS A 112 -21.99 -7.37 -12.43
N PHE A 113 -22.54 -6.43 -13.18
CA PHE A 113 -21.79 -5.31 -13.75
C PHE A 113 -21.07 -4.50 -12.69
N GLN A 114 -21.68 -4.35 -11.52
CA GLN A 114 -21.08 -3.67 -10.36
C GLN A 114 -19.75 -4.30 -9.92
N ASP A 115 -19.67 -5.63 -9.86
CA ASP A 115 -18.44 -6.34 -9.47
C ASP A 115 -17.33 -6.14 -10.50
N ILE A 116 -17.70 -6.10 -11.78
CA ILE A 116 -16.76 -5.82 -12.87
C ILE A 116 -16.22 -4.39 -12.76
N CYS A 117 -17.10 -3.40 -12.50
CA CYS A 117 -16.69 -2.00 -12.30
C CYS A 117 -15.73 -1.85 -11.12
N VAL A 118 -15.98 -2.55 -10.01
CA VAL A 118 -15.10 -2.54 -8.85
C VAL A 118 -13.75 -3.15 -9.20
N VAL A 119 -13.71 -4.32 -9.83
CA VAL A 119 -12.44 -4.95 -10.22
C VAL A 119 -11.69 -4.08 -11.21
N TYR A 120 -12.35 -3.55 -12.24
CA TYR A 120 -11.73 -2.70 -13.24
C TYR A 120 -11.17 -1.41 -12.63
N GLY A 121 -12.00 -0.64 -11.93
CA GLY A 121 -11.62 0.64 -11.35
C GLY A 121 -10.55 0.50 -10.28
N MET A 122 -10.68 -0.51 -9.39
CA MET A 122 -9.70 -0.73 -8.33
C MET A 122 -8.38 -1.29 -8.86
N THR A 123 -8.40 -2.14 -9.89
CA THR A 123 -7.16 -2.59 -10.54
C THR A 123 -6.41 -1.42 -11.17
N LEU A 124 -7.11 -0.52 -11.87
CA LEU A 124 -6.50 0.70 -12.40
C LEU A 124 -5.92 1.57 -11.28
N LEU A 125 -6.71 1.86 -10.25
CA LEU A 125 -6.29 2.70 -9.12
C LEU A 125 -5.05 2.11 -8.42
N VAL A 126 -5.12 0.85 -8.00
CA VAL A 126 -4.04 0.19 -7.26
C VAL A 126 -2.77 0.11 -8.09
N THR A 127 -2.90 -0.31 -9.36
CA THR A 127 -1.73 -0.46 -10.24
C THR A 127 -1.06 0.87 -10.53
N THR A 128 -1.82 1.91 -10.89
CA THR A 128 -1.25 3.24 -11.16
C THR A 128 -0.65 3.87 -9.93
N ALA A 129 -1.33 3.76 -8.81
CA ALA A 129 -0.89 4.35 -7.55
C ALA A 129 0.40 3.69 -7.03
N LEU A 130 0.45 2.37 -6.96
CA LEU A 130 1.67 1.65 -6.52
C LEU A 130 2.81 1.80 -7.52
N ASN A 131 2.52 1.96 -8.82
CA ASN A 131 3.56 2.26 -9.81
C ASN A 131 4.27 3.59 -9.55
N THR A 132 3.64 4.57 -8.88
CA THR A 132 4.32 5.83 -8.53
C THR A 132 5.56 5.58 -7.66
N VAL A 133 5.54 4.55 -6.79
CA VAL A 133 6.71 4.16 -6.01
C VAL A 133 7.86 3.69 -6.92
N SER A 134 7.55 2.91 -7.97
CA SER A 134 8.55 2.51 -8.99
C SER A 134 9.08 3.72 -9.79
N LEU A 135 8.21 4.69 -10.08
CA LEU A 135 8.57 5.88 -10.83
C LEU A 135 9.45 6.85 -10.01
N MET A 136 9.40 6.82 -8.68
CA MET A 136 10.27 7.64 -7.82
C MET A 136 11.75 7.41 -8.10
N ARG A 137 12.12 6.22 -8.56
CA ARG A 137 13.49 5.89 -8.97
C ARG A 137 14.02 6.79 -10.09
N TYR A 138 13.15 7.24 -11.00
CA TYR A 138 13.52 8.07 -12.14
C TYR A 138 13.56 9.58 -11.81
N LEU A 139 13.28 9.92 -10.56
CA LEU A 139 13.44 11.27 -10.03
C LEU A 139 14.92 11.57 -9.76
N ASN A 140 15.18 12.62 -8.98
CA ASN A 140 16.54 12.99 -8.61
C ASN A 140 17.33 11.78 -8.06
N PRO A 141 18.44 11.36 -8.72
CA PRO A 141 19.21 10.17 -8.28
C PRO A 141 19.69 10.25 -6.84
N GLN A 142 19.91 11.45 -6.31
CA GLN A 142 20.39 11.67 -4.95
C GLN A 142 19.31 11.44 -3.89
N HIS A 143 18.03 11.71 -4.22
CA HIS A 143 16.92 11.67 -3.27
C HIS A 143 15.88 10.59 -3.56
N CYS A 144 15.99 9.85 -4.67
CA CYS A 144 14.99 8.88 -5.09
C CYS A 144 14.66 7.84 -4.00
N MET A 145 15.67 7.36 -3.28
CA MET A 145 15.46 6.39 -2.22
C MET A 145 14.78 6.98 -0.99
N LEU A 146 15.05 8.24 -0.66
CA LEU A 146 14.32 8.93 0.40
C LEU A 146 12.82 8.96 0.08
N TYR A 147 12.44 9.31 -1.16
CA TYR A 147 11.04 9.34 -1.56
C TYR A 147 10.38 7.96 -1.51
N VAL A 148 11.06 6.91 -1.97
CA VAL A 148 10.56 5.52 -1.87
C VAL A 148 10.33 5.11 -0.42
N VAL A 149 11.32 5.35 0.45
CA VAL A 149 11.23 5.04 1.87
C VAL A 149 10.10 5.83 2.52
N MET A 150 10.02 7.14 2.25
CA MET A 150 8.93 7.98 2.77
C MET A 150 7.55 7.50 2.30
N ALA A 151 7.39 7.10 1.03
CA ALA A 151 6.11 6.62 0.50
C ALA A 151 5.60 5.36 1.21
N LEU A 152 6.50 4.44 1.55
CA LEU A 152 6.15 3.21 2.25
C LEU A 152 5.97 3.44 3.76
N PHE A 153 6.96 4.08 4.38
CA PHE A 153 6.97 4.22 5.84
C PHE A 153 6.00 5.28 6.36
N ALA A 154 5.73 6.38 5.63
CA ALA A 154 4.77 7.38 6.07
C ALA A 154 3.37 6.78 6.29
N ALA A 155 2.92 5.90 5.38
CA ALA A 155 1.65 5.21 5.53
C ALA A 155 1.66 4.29 6.77
N TRP A 156 2.68 3.44 6.89
CA TRP A 156 2.76 2.47 7.98
C TRP A 156 3.01 3.11 9.35
N ILE A 157 3.79 4.18 9.42
CA ILE A 157 4.04 4.94 10.65
C ILE A 157 2.74 5.59 11.13
N ALA A 158 1.98 6.21 10.23
CA ALA A 158 0.70 6.83 10.56
C ALA A 158 -0.29 5.80 11.14
N ASP A 159 -0.40 4.63 10.51
CA ASP A 159 -1.30 3.56 10.97
C ASP A 159 -0.83 2.94 12.29
N ALA A 160 0.47 2.67 12.44
CA ALA A 160 1.03 2.16 13.70
C ALA A 160 0.89 3.17 14.83
N GLY A 161 1.21 4.45 14.59
CA GLY A 161 1.05 5.53 15.56
C GLY A 161 -0.41 5.69 16.01
N ALA A 162 -1.33 5.67 15.04
CA ALA A 162 -2.76 5.73 15.32
C ALA A 162 -3.24 4.52 16.14
N TYR A 163 -2.73 3.33 15.85
CA TYR A 163 -3.05 2.12 16.61
C TYR A 163 -2.54 2.20 18.04
N PHE A 164 -1.26 2.57 18.25
CA PHE A 164 -0.68 2.66 19.59
C PHE A 164 -1.40 3.70 20.43
N VAL A 165 -1.51 4.93 19.96
CA VAL A 165 -2.18 6.00 20.72
C VAL A 165 -3.65 5.65 20.96
N GLY A 166 -4.35 5.15 19.94
CA GLY A 166 -5.74 4.75 20.05
C GLY A 166 -5.99 3.60 21.02
N SER A 167 -5.02 2.67 21.19
CA SER A 167 -5.13 1.57 22.13
C SER A 167 -4.92 2.00 23.59
N PHE A 168 -4.09 3.03 23.84
CA PHE A 168 -3.80 3.50 25.21
C PHE A 168 -4.81 4.56 25.70
N ILE A 169 -5.18 5.51 24.86
CA ILE A 169 -5.99 6.67 25.28
C ILE A 169 -7.28 6.88 24.46
N GLY A 170 -7.55 6.00 23.46
CA GLY A 170 -8.70 6.13 22.57
C GLY A 170 -10.04 5.93 23.28
N LYS A 171 -10.91 6.95 23.24
CA LYS A 171 -12.25 6.92 23.81
C LYS A 171 -13.34 7.08 22.74
N HIS A 172 -13.12 7.94 21.76
CA HIS A 172 -14.10 8.26 20.73
C HIS A 172 -13.81 7.48 19.45
N LYS A 173 -14.82 6.72 18.97
CA LYS A 173 -14.69 5.97 17.73
C LYS A 173 -14.70 6.89 16.51
N LEU A 174 -13.78 6.67 15.56
CA LEU A 174 -13.67 7.46 14.34
C LEU A 174 -14.75 7.07 13.32
N CYS A 175 -14.85 5.79 12.99
CA CYS A 175 -15.80 5.24 12.01
C CYS A 175 -16.32 3.86 12.48
N PRO A 176 -17.31 3.80 13.42
CA PRO A 176 -17.74 2.55 14.04
C PRO A 176 -18.21 1.47 13.05
N ASN A 177 -18.91 1.88 11.99
CA ASN A 177 -19.50 0.96 11.01
C ASN A 177 -18.49 0.39 10.00
N ILE A 178 -17.36 1.05 9.80
CA ILE A 178 -16.35 0.68 8.79
C ILE A 178 -15.17 0.01 9.49
N SER A 179 -14.60 0.68 10.49
CA SER A 179 -13.44 0.24 11.26
C SER A 179 -13.66 0.52 12.75
N PRO A 180 -14.28 -0.42 13.51
CA PRO A 180 -14.67 -0.20 14.91
C PRO A 180 -13.49 -0.04 15.89
N LYS A 181 -12.28 -0.36 15.45
CA LYS A 181 -11.06 -0.21 16.27
C LYS A 181 -10.42 1.17 16.17
N LYS A 182 -10.67 1.94 15.10
CA LYS A 182 -10.09 3.28 14.93
C LYS A 182 -10.75 4.29 15.86
N THR A 183 -9.92 5.16 16.47
CA THR A 183 -10.33 6.22 17.39
C THR A 183 -9.87 7.59 16.93
N VAL A 184 -10.56 8.64 17.33
CA VAL A 184 -10.20 10.04 17.02
C VAL A 184 -8.85 10.39 17.66
N GLU A 185 -8.65 10.02 18.93
CA GLU A 185 -7.39 10.24 19.65
C GLU A 185 -6.25 9.51 18.97
N GLY A 186 -6.49 8.28 18.48
CA GLY A 186 -5.53 7.54 17.68
C GLY A 186 -5.16 8.27 16.38
N ALA A 187 -6.15 8.80 15.66
CA ALA A 187 -5.91 9.56 14.43
C ALA A 187 -5.02 10.80 14.68
N VAL A 188 -5.32 11.56 15.75
CA VAL A 188 -4.51 12.73 16.15
C VAL A 188 -3.09 12.30 16.57
N GLY A 189 -2.97 11.22 17.35
CA GLY A 189 -1.68 10.68 17.76
C GLY A 189 -0.84 10.20 16.57
N GLY A 190 -1.44 9.46 15.65
CA GLY A 190 -0.81 9.03 14.40
C GLY A 190 -0.32 10.20 13.55
N PHE A 191 -1.12 11.27 13.46
CA PHE A 191 -0.75 12.51 12.78
C PHE A 191 0.51 13.15 13.38
N ILE A 192 0.57 13.31 14.70
CA ILE A 192 1.72 13.92 15.39
C ILE A 192 2.97 13.03 15.26
N ILE A 193 2.82 11.72 15.48
CA ILE A 193 3.92 10.75 15.37
C ILE A 193 4.46 10.72 13.94
N ASN A 194 3.59 10.74 12.94
CA ASN A 194 4.02 10.72 11.53
C ASN A 194 4.84 11.95 11.16
N ILE A 195 4.42 13.15 11.56
CA ILE A 195 5.20 14.38 11.36
C ILE A 195 6.59 14.23 11.98
N GLY A 196 6.65 13.84 13.26
CA GLY A 196 7.93 13.71 13.96
C GLY A 196 8.88 12.70 13.31
N LEU A 197 8.36 11.52 12.93
CA LEU A 197 9.18 10.47 12.32
C LEU A 197 9.59 10.78 10.88
N ILE A 198 8.76 11.45 10.08
CA ILE A 198 9.14 11.91 8.74
C ILE A 198 10.23 12.99 8.83
N MET A 199 10.13 13.93 9.77
CA MET A 199 11.19 14.91 10.02
C MET A 199 12.49 14.23 10.47
N LEU A 200 12.40 13.24 11.36
CA LEU A 200 13.55 12.45 11.82
C LEU A 200 14.18 11.67 10.67
N MET A 201 13.39 11.05 9.79
CA MET A 201 13.89 10.36 8.59
C MET A 201 14.67 11.30 7.68
N GLY A 202 14.14 12.49 7.40
CA GLY A 202 14.83 13.51 6.61
C GLY A 202 16.14 13.97 7.26
N TYR A 203 16.14 14.15 8.59
CA TYR A 203 17.34 14.49 9.35
C TYR A 203 18.41 13.38 9.25
N LEU A 204 18.02 12.13 9.52
CA LEU A 204 18.96 10.99 9.46
C LEU A 204 19.50 10.79 8.03
N TYR A 205 18.65 10.92 7.03
CA TYR A 205 19.08 10.83 5.64
C TYR A 205 20.10 11.90 5.29
N ASN A 206 19.85 13.15 5.71
CA ASN A 206 20.79 14.26 5.52
C ASN A 206 22.14 14.01 6.23
N LEU A 207 22.09 13.54 7.48
CA LEU A 207 23.28 13.23 8.26
C LEU A 207 24.13 12.13 7.63
N ILE A 208 23.51 11.06 7.13
CA ILE A 208 24.20 9.88 6.58
C ILE A 208 24.80 10.19 5.19
N PHE A 209 24.06 10.89 4.33
CA PHE A 209 24.45 11.05 2.92
C PHE A 209 25.08 12.41 2.60
N TYR A 210 24.80 13.44 3.38
CA TYR A 210 25.23 14.83 3.09
C TYR A 210 26.03 15.51 4.21
N GLY A 211 26.24 14.87 5.35
CA GLY A 211 27.10 15.37 6.41
C GLY A 211 26.71 16.76 6.89
N SER A 212 25.72 17.15 7.44
CA SER A 212 25.29 18.47 7.95
C SER A 212 25.02 19.58 6.91
N GLN A 213 25.17 19.32 5.63
CA GLN A 213 24.75 20.27 4.59
C GLN A 213 23.25 20.08 4.32
N LEU A 214 22.43 20.92 4.92
CA LEU A 214 20.97 20.90 4.82
C LEU A 214 20.50 21.13 3.38
N SER A 215 20.12 20.06 2.70
CA SER A 215 19.46 20.10 1.39
C SER A 215 17.93 19.95 1.48
N VAL A 216 17.38 19.69 2.69
CA VAL A 216 15.94 19.37 2.87
C VAL A 216 15.29 20.38 3.80
N SER A 217 14.17 20.97 3.36
CA SER A 217 13.35 21.85 4.19
C SER A 217 12.55 21.08 5.23
N TYR A 218 12.79 21.30 6.51
CA TYR A 218 12.03 20.67 7.61
C TYR A 218 10.55 21.06 7.57
N LEU A 219 10.21 22.27 7.11
CA LEU A 219 8.82 22.67 6.94
C LEU A 219 8.12 21.81 5.89
N SER A 220 8.78 21.53 4.75
CA SER A 220 8.24 20.64 3.73
C SER A 220 8.04 19.23 4.26
N LEU A 221 9.00 18.70 5.04
CA LEU A 221 8.87 17.39 5.69
C LEU A 221 7.71 17.33 6.68
N ALA A 222 7.51 18.39 7.47
CA ALA A 222 6.38 18.47 8.41
C ALA A 222 5.04 18.48 7.67
N ILE A 223 4.92 19.24 6.58
CA ILE A 223 3.72 19.26 5.73
C ILE A 223 3.48 17.90 5.10
N ILE A 224 4.52 17.27 4.53
CA ILE A 224 4.43 15.92 3.96
C ILE A 224 3.97 14.92 5.04
N GLY A 225 4.57 14.94 6.23
CA GLY A 225 4.20 14.07 7.34
C GLY A 225 2.73 14.25 7.77
N GLY A 226 2.27 15.49 7.87
CA GLY A 226 0.88 15.79 8.22
C GLY A 226 -0.13 15.34 7.16
N VAL A 227 0.12 15.67 5.89
CA VAL A 227 -0.78 15.30 4.80
C VAL A 227 -0.81 13.79 4.59
N THR A 228 0.34 13.12 4.63
CA THR A 228 0.41 11.65 4.47
C THR A 228 -0.30 10.91 5.59
N ALA A 229 -0.31 11.43 6.84
CA ALA A 229 -1.09 10.86 7.93
C ALA A 229 -2.61 10.90 7.65
N ILE A 230 -3.11 12.02 7.11
CA ILE A 230 -4.52 12.16 6.73
C ILE A 230 -4.84 11.21 5.57
N LEU A 231 -3.99 11.18 4.55
CA LEU A 231 -4.17 10.33 3.38
C LEU A 231 -4.11 8.84 3.71
N SER A 232 -3.27 8.42 4.68
CA SER A 232 -3.22 7.05 5.19
C SER A 232 -4.56 6.63 5.78
N ILE A 233 -5.16 7.48 6.62
CA ILE A 233 -6.48 7.21 7.22
C ILE A 233 -7.55 7.08 6.12
N VAL A 234 -7.55 7.98 5.13
CA VAL A 234 -8.50 7.93 4.01
C VAL A 234 -8.32 6.66 3.19
N GLY A 235 -7.07 6.27 2.91
CA GLY A 235 -6.75 5.04 2.19
C GLY A 235 -7.32 3.81 2.89
N ASP A 236 -6.90 3.56 4.13
CA ASP A 236 -7.34 2.38 4.89
C ASP A 236 -8.87 2.34 5.09
N LEU A 237 -9.52 3.47 5.36
CA LEU A 237 -10.98 3.51 5.46
C LEU A 237 -11.67 3.21 4.12
N SER A 238 -11.14 3.72 3.00
CA SER A 238 -11.70 3.46 1.66
C SER A 238 -11.63 1.98 1.30
N PHE A 239 -10.47 1.35 1.51
CA PHE A 239 -10.32 -0.10 1.30
C PHE A 239 -11.12 -0.92 2.32
N SER A 240 -11.27 -0.43 3.55
CA SER A 240 -12.14 -1.06 4.54
C SER A 240 -13.61 -1.04 4.10
N ILE A 241 -14.10 0.02 3.45
CA ILE A 241 -15.46 0.07 2.88
C ILE A 241 -15.62 -1.04 1.82
N ILE A 242 -14.65 -1.19 0.92
CA ILE A 242 -14.70 -2.23 -0.12
C ILE A 242 -14.76 -3.62 0.53
N LYS A 243 -13.91 -3.89 1.53
CA LYS A 243 -13.95 -5.16 2.27
C LYS A 243 -15.34 -5.45 2.86
N ARG A 244 -15.96 -4.47 3.50
CA ARG A 244 -17.31 -4.64 4.08
C ARG A 244 -18.39 -4.82 3.02
N SER A 245 -18.26 -4.19 1.85
CA SER A 245 -19.21 -4.35 0.75
C SER A 245 -19.24 -5.77 0.15
N TYR A 246 -18.17 -6.54 0.36
CA TYR A 246 -18.04 -7.93 -0.07
C TYR A 246 -18.00 -8.92 1.09
N ASP A 247 -18.45 -8.52 2.29
CA ASP A 247 -18.51 -9.35 3.50
C ASP A 247 -17.19 -10.03 3.87
N VAL A 248 -16.06 -9.42 3.48
CA VAL A 248 -14.72 -9.88 3.86
C VAL A 248 -14.09 -8.95 4.89
N LYS A 249 -13.18 -9.49 5.69
CA LYS A 249 -12.40 -8.72 6.66
C LYS A 249 -11.06 -8.30 6.09
N ASP A 250 -10.40 -9.19 5.41
CA ASP A 250 -9.10 -9.02 4.78
C ASP A 250 -9.22 -9.45 3.31
N PHE A 251 -8.46 -8.83 2.39
CA PHE A 251 -8.50 -9.18 0.96
C PHE A 251 -7.87 -10.55 0.69
N GLY A 252 -6.91 -10.95 1.52
CA GLY A 252 -6.21 -12.22 1.40
C GLY A 252 -5.60 -12.70 2.71
N ASN A 253 -4.90 -13.84 2.65
CA ASN A 253 -4.22 -14.46 3.79
C ASN A 253 -2.77 -14.81 3.44
N LEU A 254 -2.15 -14.06 2.52
CA LEU A 254 -0.80 -14.35 2.04
C LEU A 254 0.24 -14.20 3.16
N ILE A 255 0.03 -13.23 4.05
CA ILE A 255 0.94 -12.96 5.17
C ILE A 255 0.31 -13.52 6.45
N PRO A 256 0.83 -14.65 7.00
CA PRO A 256 0.26 -15.28 8.18
C PRO A 256 0.16 -14.30 9.36
N GLY A 257 -1.05 -14.13 9.90
CA GLY A 257 -1.33 -13.22 11.02
C GLY A 257 -1.46 -11.72 10.66
N HIS A 258 -1.18 -11.33 9.40
CA HIS A 258 -1.26 -9.94 8.94
C HIS A 258 -2.23 -9.70 7.76
N GLY A 259 -2.97 -10.71 7.30
CA GLY A 259 -3.88 -10.58 6.17
C GLY A 259 -3.19 -10.69 4.80
N GLY A 260 -3.74 -10.02 3.80
CA GLY A 260 -3.21 -10.03 2.45
C GLY A 260 -2.15 -8.96 2.18
N MET A 261 -1.56 -9.06 0.98
CA MET A 261 -0.67 -8.03 0.44
C MET A 261 -1.43 -6.71 0.25
N MET A 262 -2.66 -6.76 -0.28
CA MET A 262 -3.50 -5.59 -0.45
C MET A 262 -3.77 -4.86 0.87
N ASP A 263 -3.98 -5.61 1.97
CA ASP A 263 -4.21 -5.06 3.31
C ASP A 263 -2.99 -4.33 3.90
N ARG A 264 -1.79 -4.53 3.34
CA ARG A 264 -0.55 -3.85 3.76
C ARG A 264 -0.23 -2.62 2.94
N PHE A 265 -0.80 -2.51 1.75
CA PHE A 265 -0.52 -1.43 0.82
C PHE A 265 -1.72 -0.51 0.57
N ASP A 266 -2.88 -0.75 1.21
CA ASP A 266 -4.09 0.04 1.07
C ASP A 266 -3.88 1.54 1.34
N SER A 267 -3.17 1.89 2.41
CA SER A 267 -2.78 3.28 2.72
C SER A 267 -1.71 3.81 1.75
N VAL A 268 -0.77 2.95 1.31
CA VAL A 268 0.30 3.33 0.37
C VAL A 268 -0.27 3.72 -1.00
N VAL A 269 -1.38 3.11 -1.42
CA VAL A 269 -2.08 3.44 -2.68
C VAL A 269 -2.45 4.93 -2.74
N ILE A 270 -2.74 5.56 -1.63
CA ILE A 270 -3.09 6.99 -1.59
C ILE A 270 -1.86 7.86 -1.26
N VAL A 271 -0.99 7.41 -0.38
CA VAL A 271 0.21 8.15 0.05
C VAL A 271 1.27 8.22 -1.06
N GLY A 272 1.50 7.12 -1.78
CA GLY A 272 2.53 7.03 -2.82
C GLY A 272 2.40 8.10 -3.92
N PRO A 273 1.25 8.25 -4.59
CA PRO A 273 1.04 9.30 -5.58
C PRO A 273 1.25 10.71 -5.04
N PHE A 274 0.84 10.98 -3.79
CA PHE A 274 1.03 12.28 -3.17
C PHE A 274 2.52 12.62 -3.03
N ILE A 275 3.33 11.70 -2.53
CA ILE A 275 4.79 11.92 -2.39
C ILE A 275 5.44 12.04 -3.77
N TYR A 276 5.01 11.25 -4.77
CA TYR A 276 5.54 11.34 -6.12
C TYR A 276 5.33 12.72 -6.76
N VAL A 277 4.19 13.35 -6.51
CA VAL A 277 3.86 14.69 -7.07
C VAL A 277 4.56 15.81 -6.31
N ASN A 278 4.77 15.67 -5.00
CA ASN A 278 5.35 16.71 -4.13
C ASN A 278 6.84 16.50 -3.82
N LYS A 279 7.60 16.02 -4.79
CA LYS A 279 9.04 15.76 -4.74
C LYS A 279 9.88 17.05 -4.78
#